data_0faf77c2dcb5ce95b25a85df4d9a67af
#
_entry.id   0faf77c2dcb5ce95b25a85df4d9a67af
#
_cell.length_a   1.000
_cell.length_b   1.000
_cell.length_c   1.000
_cell.angle_alpha   90.00
_cell.angle_beta   90.00
_cell.angle_gamma   90.00
#
_symmetry.space_group_name_H-M   'P 1'
#
loop_
_entity.id
_entity.type
_entity.pdbx_description
1 polymer ?
#
loop_
_entity_poly.entity_id
_entity_poly.type
_entity_poly.pdbx_seq_one_letter_code
_entity_poly.pdbx_strand_id
1 'polypeptide(L)'
;MYLYNVKEQQEEEELDVLDKNGLNIAMDVSVRFHPIYDMIGHLHENFGKNYVSQLVVPEVRSTVRRVAGRYTAEEIYSTKRKEVETAIKEETRKVLRDNYVNMRALLIRSIRLPEQIKSAIEKKLKEEQEALAYEYRLERERSEAKRKQIKAEGEARANQIINETLTPELLKMRGIEATLQLSESQNSKVVVIGSGDSGLPVILGNQ
;
A
#
# COMPACT_ATOMS: atom_id res chain seq x y z
N MET A 1 -0.13 -46.27 32.20
CA MET A 1 0.76 -45.17 31.85
C MET A 1 0.30 -44.61 30.49
N TYR A 2 0.04 -43.31 30.39
CA TYR A 2 -0.37 -42.67 29.16
C TYR A 2 0.79 -41.81 28.64
N LEU A 3 1.01 -41.86 27.31
CA LEU A 3 2.03 -41.08 26.64
C LEU A 3 1.38 -39.94 25.88
N TYR A 4 1.90 -38.73 26.04
CA TYR A 4 1.51 -37.54 25.32
C TYR A 4 2.63 -37.05 24.39
N ASN A 5 2.27 -36.67 23.19
CA ASN A 5 3.22 -36.00 22.29
C ASN A 5 3.30 -34.53 22.70
N VAL A 6 4.44 -34.11 23.25
CA VAL A 6 4.71 -32.73 23.67
C VAL A 6 5.36 -31.89 22.59
N LYS A 7 5.69 -32.50 21.44
CA LYS A 7 6.21 -31.77 20.29
C LYS A 7 5.12 -30.93 19.65
N GLU A 8 5.53 -29.93 18.87
CA GLU A 8 4.63 -29.15 18.05
C GLU A 8 3.88 -30.06 17.05
N GLN A 9 2.57 -29.92 17.03
CA GLN A 9 1.65 -30.65 16.18
C GLN A 9 0.95 -29.64 15.27
N GLN A 10 0.49 -30.09 14.11
CA GLN A 10 -0.24 -29.28 13.15
C GLN A 10 -1.54 -29.99 12.77
N GLU A 11 -2.63 -29.23 12.76
CA GLU A 11 -3.92 -29.65 12.23
C GLU A 11 -4.35 -28.69 11.14
N GLU A 12 -5.00 -29.26 10.11
CA GLU A 12 -5.55 -28.53 8.98
C GLU A 12 -7.05 -28.77 8.92
N GLU A 13 -7.80 -27.67 8.90
CA GLU A 13 -9.26 -27.71 8.93
C GLU A 13 -9.84 -26.94 7.75
N GLU A 14 -10.69 -27.61 6.99
CA GLU A 14 -11.55 -26.99 5.98
C GLU A 14 -12.94 -26.74 6.58
N LEU A 15 -13.37 -25.49 6.57
CA LEU A 15 -14.56 -25.04 7.27
C LEU A 15 -15.47 -24.26 6.34
N ASP A 16 -16.77 -24.60 6.39
CA ASP A 16 -17.82 -23.72 5.87
C ASP A 16 -18.27 -22.78 6.97
N VAL A 17 -18.17 -21.49 6.73
CA VAL A 17 -18.56 -20.43 7.65
C VAL A 17 -19.53 -19.48 6.97
N LEU A 18 -20.42 -18.88 7.75
CA LEU A 18 -21.31 -17.83 7.27
C LEU A 18 -20.70 -16.46 7.59
N ASP A 19 -20.71 -15.58 6.63
CA ASP A 19 -20.39 -14.18 6.84
C ASP A 19 -21.50 -13.45 7.61
N LYS A 20 -21.29 -12.17 7.88
CA LYS A 20 -22.29 -11.30 8.54
C LYS A 20 -23.64 -11.24 7.80
N ASN A 21 -23.66 -11.46 6.49
CA ASN A 21 -24.84 -11.41 5.64
C ASN A 21 -25.46 -12.79 5.37
N GLY A 22 -24.89 -13.86 5.97
CA GLY A 22 -25.35 -15.24 5.77
C GLY A 22 -24.82 -15.90 4.50
N LEU A 23 -23.80 -15.33 3.85
CA LEU A 23 -23.12 -15.94 2.71
C LEU A 23 -22.18 -17.05 3.17
N ASN A 24 -22.26 -18.22 2.53
CA ASN A 24 -21.35 -19.31 2.80
C ASN A 24 -19.97 -19.07 2.19
N ILE A 25 -18.92 -19.21 3.02
CA ILE A 25 -17.51 -19.03 2.68
C ILE A 25 -16.77 -20.29 3.11
N ALA A 26 -16.04 -20.94 2.21
CA ALA A 26 -15.13 -22.00 2.58
C ALA A 26 -13.76 -21.42 2.95
N MET A 27 -13.27 -21.78 4.14
CA MET A 27 -11.98 -21.33 4.69
C MET A 27 -11.12 -22.52 5.07
N ASP A 28 -9.86 -22.51 4.61
CA ASP A 28 -8.85 -23.48 5.03
C ASP A 28 -7.97 -22.84 6.10
N VAL A 29 -7.92 -23.46 7.27
CA VAL A 29 -7.16 -22.97 8.43
C VAL A 29 -6.17 -24.02 8.87
N SER A 30 -4.94 -23.63 9.15
CA SER A 30 -3.92 -24.48 9.74
C SER A 30 -3.55 -23.94 11.11
N VAL A 31 -3.57 -24.80 12.12
CA VAL A 31 -3.19 -24.47 13.49
C VAL A 31 -2.00 -25.30 13.95
N ARG A 32 -0.99 -24.65 14.53
CA ARG A 32 0.16 -25.32 15.17
C ARG A 32 0.13 -25.07 16.66
N PHE A 33 0.24 -26.15 17.40
CA PHE A 33 0.08 -26.13 18.85
C PHE A 33 0.88 -27.25 19.52
N HIS A 34 1.02 -27.16 20.82
CA HIS A 34 1.53 -28.23 21.69
C HIS A 34 0.88 -28.13 23.06
N PRO A 35 0.73 -29.25 23.82
CA PRO A 35 0.25 -29.19 25.19
C PRO A 35 1.25 -28.43 26.07
N ILE A 36 0.75 -27.76 27.11
CA ILE A 36 1.61 -27.13 28.12
C ILE A 36 2.13 -28.25 29.03
N TYR A 37 3.44 -28.46 29.02
CA TYR A 37 4.10 -29.60 29.69
C TYR A 37 3.67 -29.78 31.14
N ASP A 38 3.71 -28.72 31.92
CA ASP A 38 3.39 -28.74 33.34
C ASP A 38 1.90 -28.94 33.66
N MET A 39 1.04 -28.82 32.62
CA MET A 39 -0.42 -28.91 32.74
C MET A 39 -1.02 -30.15 32.06
N ILE A 40 -0.19 -31.11 31.64
CA ILE A 40 -0.66 -32.33 30.95
C ILE A 40 -1.63 -33.13 31.81
N GLY A 41 -1.44 -33.13 33.14
CA GLY A 41 -2.36 -33.78 34.06
C GLY A 41 -3.79 -33.23 33.94
N HIS A 42 -3.93 -31.93 34.00
CA HIS A 42 -5.24 -31.27 33.87
C HIS A 42 -5.84 -31.43 32.47
N LEU A 43 -4.99 -31.39 31.43
CA LEU A 43 -5.43 -31.67 30.06
C LEU A 43 -5.98 -33.09 29.93
N HIS A 44 -5.32 -34.06 30.58
CA HIS A 44 -5.77 -35.46 30.60
C HIS A 44 -7.10 -35.65 31.34
N GLU A 45 -7.25 -35.03 32.51
CA GLU A 45 -8.47 -35.09 33.30
C GLU A 45 -9.69 -34.55 32.55
N ASN A 46 -9.51 -33.43 31.80
CA ASN A 46 -10.61 -32.75 31.14
C ASN A 46 -10.92 -33.33 29.75
N PHE A 47 -9.90 -33.71 28.98
CA PHE A 47 -10.05 -34.03 27.52
C PHE A 47 -9.45 -35.41 27.15
N GLY A 48 -8.70 -36.05 28.06
CA GLY A 48 -8.05 -37.33 27.77
C GLY A 48 -7.02 -37.25 26.65
N LYS A 49 -6.72 -38.41 26.05
CA LYS A 49 -5.74 -38.55 24.98
C LYS A 49 -6.14 -37.86 23.67
N ASN A 50 -7.44 -37.78 23.44
CA ASN A 50 -8.00 -37.26 22.18
C ASN A 50 -8.27 -35.76 22.25
N TYR A 51 -7.51 -35.02 23.07
CA TYR A 51 -7.68 -33.58 23.25
C TYR A 51 -7.64 -32.77 21.92
N VAL A 52 -6.93 -33.27 20.91
CA VAL A 52 -6.91 -32.64 19.59
C VAL A 52 -8.30 -32.61 18.98
N SER A 53 -8.95 -33.76 18.88
CA SER A 53 -10.30 -33.92 18.31
C SER A 53 -11.43 -33.43 19.23
N GLN A 54 -11.23 -33.44 20.55
CA GLN A 54 -12.25 -33.04 21.51
C GLN A 54 -12.17 -31.57 21.93
N LEU A 55 -11.00 -30.95 21.82
CA LEU A 55 -10.78 -29.58 22.23
C LEU A 55 -10.26 -28.74 21.07
N VAL A 56 -9.07 -29.04 20.53
CA VAL A 56 -8.38 -28.13 19.58
C VAL A 56 -9.20 -27.88 18.34
N VAL A 57 -9.64 -28.94 17.65
CA VAL A 57 -10.40 -28.85 16.41
C VAL A 57 -11.76 -28.14 16.63
N PRO A 58 -12.60 -28.52 17.62
CA PRO A 58 -13.86 -27.84 17.87
C PRO A 58 -13.69 -26.35 18.23
N GLU A 59 -12.69 -26.00 19.03
CA GLU A 59 -12.45 -24.61 19.43
C GLU A 59 -11.96 -23.75 18.27
N VAL A 60 -11.07 -24.28 17.42
CA VAL A 60 -10.66 -23.61 16.19
C VAL A 60 -11.87 -23.35 15.29
N ARG A 61 -12.69 -24.38 15.03
CA ARG A 61 -13.93 -24.27 14.22
C ARG A 61 -14.90 -23.25 14.80
N SER A 62 -15.14 -23.30 16.11
CA SER A 62 -16.04 -22.37 16.82
C SER A 62 -15.57 -20.93 16.70
N THR A 63 -14.28 -20.69 16.94
CA THR A 63 -13.71 -19.35 16.89
C THR A 63 -13.70 -18.77 15.47
N VAL A 64 -13.32 -19.58 14.48
CA VAL A 64 -13.35 -19.14 13.07
C VAL A 64 -14.77 -18.75 12.65
N ARG A 65 -15.78 -19.57 12.95
CA ARG A 65 -17.20 -19.26 12.66
C ARG A 65 -17.67 -18.00 13.36
N ARG A 66 -17.36 -17.87 14.64
CA ARG A 66 -17.76 -16.70 15.45
C ARG A 66 -17.15 -15.40 14.93
N VAL A 67 -15.88 -15.42 14.58
CA VAL A 67 -15.19 -14.23 14.05
C VAL A 67 -15.65 -13.92 12.63
N ALA A 68 -15.72 -14.93 11.73
CA ALA A 68 -16.20 -14.74 10.36
C ALA A 68 -17.60 -14.10 10.31
N GLY A 69 -18.49 -14.53 11.20
CA GLY A 69 -19.86 -13.97 11.28
C GLY A 69 -19.96 -12.49 11.68
N ARG A 70 -18.84 -11.84 12.04
CA ARG A 70 -18.78 -10.39 12.34
C ARG A 70 -18.46 -9.53 11.13
N TYR A 71 -17.91 -10.14 10.08
CA TYR A 71 -17.40 -9.45 8.89
C TYR A 71 -18.16 -9.88 7.65
N THR A 72 -18.18 -9.01 6.65
CA THR A 72 -18.74 -9.34 5.32
C THR A 72 -17.73 -10.13 4.50
N ALA A 73 -18.20 -10.83 3.47
CA ALA A 73 -17.34 -11.57 2.54
C ALA A 73 -16.24 -10.71 1.93
N GLU A 74 -16.57 -9.46 1.57
CA GLU A 74 -15.62 -8.48 1.05
C GLU A 74 -14.53 -8.12 2.08
N GLU A 75 -14.91 -7.88 3.33
CA GLU A 75 -13.97 -7.59 4.42
C GLU A 75 -13.04 -8.77 4.70
N ILE A 76 -13.58 -9.99 4.72
CA ILE A 76 -12.80 -11.22 4.95
C ILE A 76 -11.85 -11.49 3.78
N TYR A 77 -12.31 -11.28 2.54
CA TYR A 77 -11.54 -11.60 1.35
C TYR A 77 -10.44 -10.56 1.05
N SER A 78 -10.70 -9.27 1.32
CA SER A 78 -9.86 -8.17 0.89
C SER A 78 -9.57 -7.14 1.98
N THR A 79 -10.53 -6.28 2.31
CA THR A 79 -10.27 -4.99 2.99
C THR A 79 -9.79 -5.14 4.43
N LYS A 80 -10.29 -6.15 5.17
CA LYS A 80 -9.94 -6.40 6.58
C LYS A 80 -9.34 -7.77 6.85
N ARG A 81 -8.82 -8.44 5.82
CA ARG A 81 -8.26 -9.79 5.93
C ARG A 81 -7.30 -9.94 7.11
N LYS A 82 -6.38 -8.99 7.26
CA LYS A 82 -5.39 -9.00 8.36
C LYS A 82 -6.03 -8.85 9.74
N GLU A 83 -7.07 -8.04 9.85
CA GLU A 83 -7.83 -7.83 11.08
C GLU A 83 -8.56 -9.11 11.48
N VAL A 84 -9.26 -9.75 10.52
CA VAL A 84 -9.94 -11.04 10.71
C VAL A 84 -8.96 -12.12 11.14
N GLU A 85 -7.83 -12.25 10.47
CA GLU A 85 -6.79 -13.23 10.84
C GLU A 85 -6.26 -12.99 12.25
N THR A 86 -6.02 -11.75 12.62
CA THR A 86 -5.56 -11.38 13.95
C THR A 86 -6.61 -11.70 15.01
N ALA A 87 -7.88 -11.38 14.75
CA ALA A 87 -8.98 -11.67 15.67
C ALA A 87 -9.15 -13.20 15.90
N ILE A 88 -9.14 -13.99 14.82
CA ILE A 88 -9.20 -15.46 14.91
C ILE A 88 -8.02 -15.99 15.72
N LYS A 89 -6.82 -15.52 15.44
CA LYS A 89 -5.59 -15.95 16.12
C LYS A 89 -5.63 -15.64 17.62
N GLU A 90 -6.00 -14.43 18.00
CA GLU A 90 -6.01 -14.03 19.42
C GLU A 90 -7.12 -14.73 20.20
N GLU A 91 -8.32 -14.84 19.64
CA GLU A 91 -9.42 -15.55 20.31
C GLU A 91 -9.12 -17.04 20.45
N THR A 92 -8.59 -17.69 19.40
CA THR A 92 -8.21 -19.11 19.46
C THR A 92 -7.08 -19.34 20.46
N ARG A 93 -6.06 -18.47 20.45
CA ARG A 93 -4.94 -18.56 21.40
C ARG A 93 -5.42 -18.51 22.85
N LYS A 94 -6.33 -17.59 23.15
CA LYS A 94 -6.90 -17.43 24.49
C LYS A 94 -7.62 -18.69 24.93
N VAL A 95 -8.56 -19.18 24.12
CA VAL A 95 -9.36 -20.38 24.47
C VAL A 95 -8.48 -21.62 24.64
N LEU A 96 -7.52 -21.86 23.74
CA LEU A 96 -6.64 -23.02 23.84
C LEU A 96 -5.72 -22.92 25.05
N ARG A 97 -5.22 -21.72 25.38
CA ARG A 97 -4.38 -21.50 26.56
C ARG A 97 -5.14 -21.75 27.86
N ASP A 98 -6.39 -21.30 27.93
CA ASP A 98 -7.28 -21.52 29.09
C ASP A 98 -7.57 -23.01 29.31
N ASN A 99 -7.37 -23.84 28.25
CA ASN A 99 -7.53 -25.28 28.24
C ASN A 99 -6.20 -26.04 28.13
N TYR A 100 -5.11 -25.48 28.64
CA TYR A 100 -3.81 -26.13 28.78
C TYR A 100 -3.08 -26.46 27.47
N VAL A 101 -3.46 -25.82 26.36
CA VAL A 101 -2.81 -25.96 25.03
C VAL A 101 -2.20 -24.64 24.62
N ASN A 102 -0.93 -24.66 24.24
CA ASN A 102 -0.23 -23.50 23.73
C ASN A 102 -0.28 -23.47 22.20
N MET A 103 -0.96 -22.48 21.65
CA MET A 103 -0.99 -22.24 20.19
C MET A 103 0.21 -21.43 19.74
N ARG A 104 1.01 -21.98 18.84
CA ARG A 104 2.16 -21.31 18.23
C ARG A 104 1.77 -20.41 17.07
N ALA A 105 0.96 -20.94 16.15
CA ALA A 105 0.53 -20.22 14.98
C ALA A 105 -0.87 -20.67 14.55
N LEU A 106 -1.59 -19.75 13.94
CA LEU A 106 -2.81 -20.04 13.19
C LEU A 106 -2.72 -19.24 11.90
N LEU A 107 -2.94 -19.92 10.79
CA LEU A 107 -2.83 -19.36 9.43
C LEU A 107 -4.10 -19.66 8.65
N ILE A 108 -4.65 -18.66 7.97
CA ILE A 108 -5.70 -18.83 6.98
C ILE A 108 -5.01 -19.10 5.65
N ARG A 109 -5.09 -20.34 5.17
CA ARG A 109 -4.42 -20.80 3.93
C ARG A 109 -5.16 -20.34 2.70
N SER A 110 -6.47 -20.54 2.68
CA SER A 110 -7.31 -20.09 1.57
C SER A 110 -8.68 -19.62 2.05
N ILE A 111 -9.28 -18.75 1.25
CA ILE A 111 -10.66 -18.28 1.40
C ILE A 111 -11.31 -18.43 0.03
N ARG A 112 -12.32 -19.29 -0.06
CA ARG A 112 -13.05 -19.57 -1.30
C ARG A 112 -14.45 -19.00 -1.18
N LEU A 113 -14.79 -18.12 -2.12
CA LEU A 113 -16.10 -17.51 -2.29
C LEU A 113 -16.81 -18.14 -3.50
N PRO A 114 -18.14 -18.14 -3.54
CA PRO A 114 -18.86 -18.40 -4.78
C PRO A 114 -18.39 -17.48 -5.90
N GLU A 115 -18.17 -18.01 -7.11
CA GLU A 115 -17.50 -17.28 -8.19
C GLU A 115 -18.20 -15.97 -8.57
N GLN A 116 -19.54 -15.94 -8.49
CA GLN A 116 -20.33 -14.73 -8.76
C GLN A 116 -20.05 -13.61 -7.76
N ILE A 117 -19.86 -13.97 -6.49
CA ILE A 117 -19.58 -13.00 -5.42
C ILE A 117 -18.14 -12.53 -5.53
N LYS A 118 -17.20 -13.44 -5.77
CA LYS A 118 -15.80 -13.13 -5.98
C LYS A 118 -15.62 -12.15 -7.12
N SER A 119 -16.20 -12.42 -8.29
CA SER A 119 -16.11 -11.54 -9.45
C SER A 119 -16.75 -10.17 -9.21
N ALA A 120 -17.86 -10.10 -8.46
CA ALA A 120 -18.47 -8.83 -8.08
C ALA A 120 -17.57 -8.00 -7.15
N ILE A 121 -16.94 -8.65 -6.16
CA ILE A 121 -15.98 -7.99 -5.25
C ILE A 121 -14.76 -7.50 -6.03
N GLU A 122 -14.18 -8.33 -6.88
CA GLU A 122 -13.01 -7.98 -7.69
C GLU A 122 -13.31 -6.81 -8.64
N LYS A 123 -14.49 -6.81 -9.26
CA LYS A 123 -14.95 -5.70 -10.12
C LYS A 123 -15.09 -4.40 -9.33
N LYS A 124 -15.74 -4.46 -8.16
CA LYS A 124 -15.90 -3.29 -7.27
C LYS A 124 -14.55 -2.73 -6.84
N LEU A 125 -13.63 -3.59 -6.39
CA LEU A 125 -12.29 -3.18 -5.98
C LEU A 125 -11.50 -2.54 -7.13
N LYS A 126 -11.66 -3.06 -8.36
CA LYS A 126 -11.04 -2.48 -9.54
C LYS A 126 -11.59 -1.09 -9.83
N GLU A 127 -12.91 -0.91 -9.81
CA GLU A 127 -13.54 0.39 -10.00
C GLU A 127 -13.12 1.41 -8.94
N GLU A 128 -13.02 1.00 -7.67
CA GLU A 128 -12.51 1.85 -6.58
C GLU A 128 -11.04 2.27 -6.80
N GLN A 129 -10.18 1.34 -7.25
CA GLN A 129 -8.78 1.64 -7.56
C GLN A 129 -8.66 2.58 -8.78
N GLU A 130 -9.49 2.40 -9.81
CA GLU A 130 -9.52 3.28 -10.98
C GLU A 130 -9.99 4.70 -10.60
N ALA A 131 -11.02 4.81 -9.75
CA ALA A 131 -11.49 6.10 -9.23
C ALA A 131 -10.41 6.82 -8.42
N LEU A 132 -9.73 6.11 -7.53
CA LEU A 132 -8.62 6.65 -6.74
C LEU A 132 -7.45 7.10 -7.62
N ALA A 133 -7.10 6.30 -8.63
CA ALA A 133 -6.06 6.66 -9.60
C ALA A 133 -6.42 7.91 -10.41
N TYR A 134 -7.72 8.09 -10.74
CA TYR A 134 -8.20 9.28 -11.40
C TYR A 134 -8.11 10.52 -10.50
N GLU A 135 -8.47 10.43 -9.22
CA GLU A 135 -8.30 11.51 -8.25
C GLU A 135 -6.84 11.96 -8.13
N TYR A 136 -5.90 11.02 -8.03
CA TYR A 136 -4.46 11.33 -8.00
C TYR A 136 -3.98 12.02 -9.29
N ARG A 137 -4.52 11.62 -10.46
CA ARG A 137 -4.22 12.31 -11.73
C ARG A 137 -4.73 13.74 -11.73
N LEU A 138 -5.96 13.96 -11.27
CA LEU A 138 -6.53 15.32 -11.18
C LEU A 138 -5.73 16.21 -10.21
N GLU A 139 -5.32 15.68 -9.06
CA GLU A 139 -4.51 16.43 -8.10
C GLU A 139 -3.14 16.79 -8.68
N ARG A 140 -2.53 15.85 -9.38
CA ARG A 140 -1.27 16.10 -10.10
C ARG A 140 -1.42 17.20 -11.15
N GLU A 141 -2.45 17.13 -11.99
CA GLU A 141 -2.72 18.15 -13.02
C GLU A 141 -2.97 19.54 -12.40
N ARG A 142 -3.75 19.61 -11.31
CA ARG A 142 -3.96 20.86 -10.55
C ARG A 142 -2.64 21.42 -10.01
N SER A 143 -1.82 20.59 -9.43
CA SER A 143 -0.51 20.97 -8.90
C SER A 143 0.42 21.46 -10.00
N GLU A 144 0.40 20.82 -11.17
CA GLU A 144 1.20 21.22 -12.32
C GLU A 144 0.71 22.55 -12.93
N ALA A 145 -0.59 22.75 -13.04
CA ALA A 145 -1.18 24.01 -13.47
C ALA A 145 -0.79 25.16 -12.52
N LYS A 146 -0.89 24.92 -11.19
CA LYS A 146 -0.47 25.91 -10.18
C LYS A 146 1.03 26.22 -10.27
N ARG A 147 1.86 25.19 -10.47
CA ARG A 147 3.31 25.39 -10.68
C ARG A 147 3.60 26.25 -11.91
N LYS A 148 2.91 25.97 -13.04
CA LYS A 148 3.03 26.77 -14.27
C LYS A 148 2.59 28.23 -14.06
N GLN A 149 1.49 28.43 -13.31
CA GLN A 149 1.02 29.77 -12.97
C GLN A 149 2.04 30.54 -12.13
N ILE A 150 2.55 29.93 -11.03
CA ILE A 150 3.57 30.54 -10.17
C ILE A 150 4.83 30.90 -10.96
N LYS A 151 5.25 30.00 -11.87
CA LYS A 151 6.40 30.27 -12.75
C LYS A 151 6.16 31.48 -13.66
N ALA A 152 5.00 31.54 -14.33
CA ALA A 152 4.63 32.64 -15.19
C ALA A 152 4.52 33.98 -14.44
N GLU A 153 3.94 33.97 -13.24
CA GLU A 153 3.88 35.13 -12.36
C GLU A 153 5.28 35.60 -11.93
N GLY A 154 6.16 34.63 -11.60
CA GLY A 154 7.56 34.92 -11.25
C GLY A 154 8.34 35.53 -12.41
N GLU A 155 8.17 34.97 -13.65
CA GLU A 155 8.78 35.52 -14.87
C GLU A 155 8.24 36.91 -15.19
N ALA A 156 6.93 37.12 -15.06
CA ALA A 156 6.32 38.44 -15.28
C ALA A 156 6.87 39.49 -14.31
N ARG A 157 6.98 39.16 -13.03
CA ARG A 157 7.58 40.05 -12.00
C ARG A 157 9.06 40.32 -12.27
N ALA A 158 9.83 39.29 -12.64
CA ALA A 158 11.23 39.46 -13.00
C ALA A 158 11.39 40.38 -14.19
N ASN A 159 10.58 40.22 -15.26
CA ASN A 159 10.59 41.07 -16.42
C ASN A 159 10.17 42.53 -16.11
N GLN A 160 9.19 42.68 -15.19
CA GLN A 160 8.80 44.04 -14.76
C GLN A 160 9.94 44.73 -14.01
N ILE A 161 10.62 44.07 -13.09
CA ILE A 161 11.78 44.60 -12.36
C ILE A 161 12.91 44.95 -13.33
N ILE A 162 13.18 44.07 -14.30
CA ILE A 162 14.20 44.35 -15.34
C ILE A 162 13.83 45.59 -16.13
N ASN A 163 12.57 45.72 -16.58
CA ASN A 163 12.12 46.89 -17.34
C ASN A 163 12.21 48.20 -16.55
N GLU A 164 11.89 48.15 -15.23
CA GLU A 164 11.98 49.32 -14.36
C GLU A 164 13.43 49.74 -14.07
N THR A 165 14.38 48.78 -14.11
CA THR A 165 15.80 49.02 -13.80
C THR A 165 16.66 49.14 -15.06
N LEU A 166 16.10 48.91 -16.27
CA LEU A 166 16.84 48.89 -17.53
C LEU A 166 17.09 50.30 -18.02
N THR A 167 18.28 50.85 -17.74
CA THR A 167 18.70 52.12 -18.33
C THR A 167 19.48 51.87 -19.66
N PRO A 168 19.53 52.87 -20.57
CA PRO A 168 20.32 52.77 -21.81
C PRO A 168 21.79 52.44 -21.55
N GLU A 169 22.35 52.90 -20.43
CA GLU A 169 23.73 52.65 -20.02
C GLU A 169 23.92 51.19 -19.59
N LEU A 170 22.95 50.62 -18.85
CA LEU A 170 22.97 49.22 -18.42
C LEU A 170 22.86 48.27 -19.63
N LEU A 171 22.02 48.61 -20.63
CA LEU A 171 21.91 47.86 -21.87
C LEU A 171 23.24 47.81 -22.64
N LYS A 172 23.93 48.94 -22.72
CA LYS A 172 25.26 49.01 -23.35
C LYS A 172 26.29 48.16 -22.63
N MET A 173 26.31 48.23 -21.28
CA MET A 173 27.19 47.40 -20.45
C MET A 173 26.95 45.92 -20.64
N ARG A 174 25.69 45.48 -20.63
CA ARG A 174 25.31 44.06 -20.92
C ARG A 174 25.67 43.60 -22.32
N GLY A 175 25.54 44.50 -23.31
CA GLY A 175 25.98 44.22 -24.66
C GLY A 175 27.50 44.00 -24.76
N ILE A 176 28.28 44.80 -24.05
CA ILE A 176 29.75 44.65 -23.97
C ILE A 176 30.13 43.35 -23.27
N GLU A 177 29.51 43.01 -22.12
CA GLU A 177 29.73 41.74 -21.40
C GLU A 177 29.41 40.53 -22.31
N ALA A 178 28.28 40.54 -23.02
CA ALA A 178 27.90 39.46 -23.93
C ALA A 178 28.89 39.28 -25.07
N THR A 179 29.41 40.40 -25.61
CA THR A 179 30.43 40.38 -26.65
C THR A 179 31.76 39.87 -26.14
N LEU A 180 32.15 40.19 -24.90
CA LEU A 180 33.36 39.66 -24.27
C LEU A 180 33.24 38.14 -24.06
N GLN A 181 32.12 37.63 -23.52
CA GLN A 181 31.86 36.22 -23.36
C GLN A 181 31.87 35.45 -24.70
N LEU A 182 31.36 36.04 -25.75
CA LEU A 182 31.43 35.49 -27.11
C LEU A 182 32.86 35.40 -27.62
N SER A 183 33.70 36.39 -27.33
CA SER A 183 35.10 36.41 -27.77
C SER A 183 35.94 35.37 -27.05
N GLU A 184 35.59 34.97 -25.82
CA GLU A 184 36.24 33.94 -25.05
C GLU A 184 35.73 32.51 -25.35
N SER A 185 34.63 32.40 -26.13
CA SER A 185 34.06 31.09 -26.49
C SER A 185 34.93 30.35 -27.50
N GLN A 186 35.29 29.12 -27.22
CA GLN A 186 36.09 28.25 -28.09
C GLN A 186 35.41 27.84 -29.41
N ASN A 187 34.10 28.12 -29.55
CA ASN A 187 33.36 27.90 -30.79
C ASN A 187 33.48 29.15 -31.69
N SER A 188 34.30 29.07 -32.75
CA SER A 188 34.44 30.10 -33.76
C SER A 188 33.17 30.27 -34.58
N LYS A 189 32.22 31.10 -34.07
CA LYS A 189 31.10 31.60 -34.85
C LYS A 189 31.39 33.04 -35.25
N VAL A 190 31.27 33.37 -36.54
CA VAL A 190 31.38 34.72 -37.01
C VAL A 190 30.19 35.53 -36.52
N VAL A 191 30.43 36.47 -35.61
CA VAL A 191 29.43 37.41 -35.13
C VAL A 191 29.61 38.71 -35.91
N VAL A 192 28.66 39.03 -36.75
CA VAL A 192 28.64 40.36 -37.43
C VAL A 192 27.83 41.30 -36.52
N ILE A 193 28.53 42.24 -35.90
CA ILE A 193 27.91 43.30 -35.11
C ILE A 193 27.50 44.40 -36.05
N GLY A 194 26.23 44.45 -36.43
CA GLY A 194 25.70 45.60 -37.19
C GLY A 194 25.38 46.75 -36.22
N SER A 195 25.82 47.94 -36.54
CA SER A 195 25.40 49.15 -35.85
C SER A 195 24.03 49.60 -36.39
N GLY A 196 22.94 48.93 -35.96
CA GLY A 196 21.60 49.48 -36.12
C GLY A 196 21.26 50.39 -34.95
N ASP A 197 20.35 51.31 -35.10
CA ASP A 197 19.88 52.27 -34.06
C ASP A 197 19.43 51.60 -32.74
N SER A 198 19.24 50.27 -32.70
CA SER A 198 18.85 49.49 -31.53
C SER A 198 20.03 48.80 -30.83
N GLY A 199 21.24 48.79 -31.35
CA GLY A 199 22.46 48.29 -30.70
C GLY A 199 22.51 46.77 -30.41
N LEU A 200 21.66 45.95 -31.01
CA LEU A 200 21.59 44.52 -30.83
C LEU A 200 22.45 43.76 -31.85
N PRO A 201 23.28 42.77 -31.42
CA PRO A 201 24.06 41.96 -32.33
C PRO A 201 23.16 40.98 -33.11
N VAL A 202 23.36 40.91 -34.42
CA VAL A 202 22.73 39.92 -35.30
C VAL A 202 23.63 38.68 -35.37
N ILE A 203 23.16 37.55 -34.87
CA ILE A 203 23.87 36.27 -34.94
C ILE A 203 23.49 35.56 -36.23
N LEU A 204 24.38 35.46 -37.19
CA LEU A 204 24.21 34.60 -38.36
C LEU A 204 24.80 33.24 -38.06
N GLY A 205 23.92 32.25 -37.89
CA GLY A 205 24.32 30.84 -37.74
C GLY A 205 24.68 30.27 -39.11
N ASN A 206 25.82 29.61 -39.23
CA ASN A 206 26.17 28.82 -40.41
C ASN A 206 25.41 27.47 -40.36
N GLN A 207 24.82 27.05 -41.48
CA GLN A 207 24.22 25.72 -41.70
C GLN A 207 25.29 24.65 -41.71
#